data_b614e5c80d2e0d44e8706ac1e02482ae
#
_entry.id   b614e5c80d2e0d44e8706ac1e02482ae
#
_cell.length_a   1.000
_cell.length_b   1.000
_cell.length_c   1.000
_cell.angle_alpha   90.00
_cell.angle_beta   90.00
_cell.angle_gamma   90.00
#
_symmetry.space_group_name_H-M   'P 1'
#
loop_
_entity.id
_entity.type
_entity.pdbx_description
1 polymer ?
#
loop_
_entity_poly.entity_id
_entity_poly.type
_entity_poly.pdbx_seq_one_letter_code
_entity_poly.pdbx_strand_id
1 'polypeptide(L)'
;MKRKNYLSLIALGLFFFSLYLPAKAQDSYFPYSFARISYLQGEASIERASDLGVEAAEVNFVLSSGDKILTDNGLVEISFGRNNFLRLDRYSTLELARLPEGQGGDFSLYLHEGQAYLRISYLEQEKWFSIHTGDASFYVLENGLYRFEADGEDGTLALTLEGSLEAAGQDRSLVFQTGESLQAYEGELEAGASYLAYQQDAFSSWNQERDRVLEMASAPGSGYLPSEIREYETELSSYGRWVYERPYGYVWVPSV
;
A
#
# COMPACT_ATOMS: atom_id res chain seq x y z
N MET A 1 -41.97 52.84 35.81
CA MET A 1 -42.40 51.50 35.33
C MET A 1 -42.02 51.27 33.86
N LYS A 2 -40.79 50.86 33.52
CA LYS A 2 -40.37 50.45 32.16
C LYS A 2 -38.97 49.71 32.28
N ARG A 3 -38.97 48.53 32.89
CA ARG A 3 -37.75 47.73 33.03
C ARG A 3 -37.93 46.26 32.54
N LYS A 4 -38.98 45.91 31.83
CA LYS A 4 -39.26 44.51 31.47
C LYS A 4 -38.93 44.10 30.02
N ASN A 5 -38.54 45.02 29.12
CA ASN A 5 -38.39 44.68 27.69
C ASN A 5 -36.94 44.41 27.25
N TYR A 6 -35.92 44.68 28.05
CA TYR A 6 -34.52 44.46 27.66
C TYR A 6 -34.07 43.03 27.88
N LEU A 7 -34.64 42.33 28.85
CA LEU A 7 -34.27 40.90 29.09
C LEU A 7 -34.74 39.97 27.96
N SER A 8 -35.87 40.26 27.34
CA SER A 8 -36.40 39.49 26.20
C SER A 8 -35.56 39.67 24.92
N LEU A 9 -35.02 40.88 24.69
CA LEU A 9 -34.17 41.17 23.55
C LEU A 9 -32.78 40.52 23.67
N ILE A 10 -32.25 40.45 24.90
CA ILE A 10 -30.94 39.78 25.16
C ILE A 10 -31.08 38.25 25.01
N ALA A 11 -32.20 37.67 25.47
CA ALA A 11 -32.46 36.24 25.30
C ALA A 11 -32.65 35.84 23.81
N LEU A 12 -33.27 36.70 23.00
CA LEU A 12 -33.46 36.49 21.56
C LEU A 12 -32.11 36.60 20.81
N GLY A 13 -31.24 37.56 21.19
CA GLY A 13 -29.89 37.72 20.62
C GLY A 13 -28.94 36.54 20.94
N LEU A 14 -29.03 35.97 22.13
CA LEU A 14 -28.25 34.78 22.52
C LEU A 14 -28.73 33.52 21.80
N PHE A 15 -30.05 33.41 21.48
CA PHE A 15 -30.57 32.27 20.74
C PHE A 15 -30.14 32.28 19.26
N PHE A 16 -30.02 33.46 18.63
CA PHE A 16 -29.50 33.58 17.27
C PHE A 16 -28.00 33.42 17.16
N PHE A 17 -27.22 33.69 18.23
CA PHE A 17 -25.78 33.50 18.23
C PHE A 17 -25.37 32.03 18.37
N SER A 18 -26.22 31.19 18.97
CA SER A 18 -25.97 29.73 19.08
C SER A 18 -26.21 28.95 17.77
N LEU A 19 -26.80 29.58 16.74
CA LEU A 19 -27.03 28.97 15.43
C LEU A 19 -25.83 29.15 14.46
N TYR A 20 -24.86 29.97 14.81
CA TYR A 20 -23.59 30.11 14.07
C TYR A 20 -22.45 29.30 14.69
N LEU A 21 -22.69 28.07 15.10
CA LEU A 21 -21.60 27.11 15.22
C LEU A 21 -21.20 26.80 13.78
N PRO A 22 -19.93 27.05 13.38
CA PRO A 22 -19.49 26.57 12.11
C PRO A 22 -19.69 25.03 12.18
N ALA A 23 -20.53 24.50 11.31
CA ALA A 23 -20.55 23.10 11.04
C ALA A 23 -19.09 22.80 10.68
N LYS A 24 -18.37 22.05 11.54
CA LYS A 24 -17.13 21.42 11.11
C LYS A 24 -17.55 20.67 9.85
N ALA A 25 -17.04 21.11 8.71
CA ALA A 25 -17.10 20.31 7.52
C ALA A 25 -16.62 18.95 7.99
N GLN A 26 -17.48 17.97 7.96
CA GLN A 26 -17.13 16.60 8.19
C GLN A 26 -16.12 16.35 7.08
N ASP A 27 -14.85 16.28 7.45
CA ASP A 27 -13.80 15.91 6.49
C ASP A 27 -14.40 14.73 5.73
N SER A 28 -14.56 14.90 4.44
CA SER A 28 -15.13 13.85 3.61
C SER A 28 -14.27 12.63 3.84
N TYR A 29 -14.84 11.65 4.52
CA TYR A 29 -14.21 10.39 4.82
C TYR A 29 -14.00 9.67 3.49
N PHE A 30 -12.83 9.88 2.90
CA PHE A 30 -12.30 8.97 1.93
C PHE A 30 -11.65 7.84 2.73
N PRO A 31 -12.13 6.62 2.63
CA PRO A 31 -11.41 5.49 3.21
C PRO A 31 -10.02 5.45 2.56
N TYR A 32 -8.99 5.77 3.31
CA TYR A 32 -7.59 5.76 2.86
C TYR A 32 -6.99 4.34 2.75
N SER A 33 -7.81 3.33 2.61
CA SER A 33 -7.35 1.99 2.27
C SER A 33 -7.38 1.80 0.76
N PHE A 34 -6.37 2.35 0.09
CA PHE A 34 -6.24 2.15 -1.34
C PHE A 34 -5.32 0.97 -1.62
N ALA A 35 -5.88 -0.23 -1.60
CA ALA A 35 -5.27 -1.35 -2.28
C ALA A 35 -6.06 -1.60 -3.55
N ARG A 36 -5.38 -1.65 -4.68
CA ARG A 36 -6.01 -1.98 -5.95
C ARG A 36 -5.02 -2.67 -6.87
N ILE A 37 -5.53 -3.51 -7.75
CA ILE A 37 -4.73 -4.12 -8.80
C ILE A 37 -4.33 -3.04 -9.81
N SER A 38 -3.03 -2.71 -9.87
CA SER A 38 -2.48 -1.72 -10.79
C SER A 38 -1.97 -2.35 -12.09
N TYR A 39 -1.64 -3.64 -12.07
CA TYR A 39 -1.21 -4.40 -13.23
C TYR A 39 -1.57 -5.88 -13.08
N LEU A 40 -1.95 -6.49 -14.20
CA LEU A 40 -2.23 -7.91 -14.30
C LEU A 40 -1.72 -8.43 -15.64
N GLN A 41 -0.98 -9.53 -15.61
CA GLN A 41 -0.59 -10.30 -16.79
C GLN A 41 -0.91 -11.78 -16.53
N GLY A 42 -1.63 -12.43 -17.43
CA GLY A 42 -2.11 -13.78 -17.24
C GLY A 42 -3.40 -13.83 -16.41
N GLU A 43 -3.60 -14.90 -15.66
CA GLU A 43 -4.83 -15.16 -14.90
C GLU A 43 -4.56 -15.09 -13.39
N ALA A 44 -5.48 -14.43 -12.71
CA ALA A 44 -5.53 -14.38 -11.25
C ALA A 44 -6.99 -14.28 -10.79
N SER A 45 -7.25 -14.63 -9.54
CA SER A 45 -8.57 -14.56 -8.94
C SER A 45 -8.52 -13.88 -7.59
N ILE A 46 -9.67 -13.36 -7.16
CA ILE A 46 -9.86 -12.72 -5.85
C ILE A 46 -10.95 -13.48 -5.11
N GLU A 47 -10.62 -13.95 -3.92
CA GLU A 47 -11.58 -14.43 -2.93
C GLU A 47 -11.92 -13.26 -2.00
N ARG A 48 -13.19 -12.80 -2.04
CA ARG A 48 -13.65 -11.66 -1.26
C ARG A 48 -13.92 -12.03 0.19
N ALA A 49 -13.43 -11.20 1.12
CA ALA A 49 -13.72 -11.37 2.55
C ALA A 49 -15.22 -11.23 2.89
N SER A 50 -15.94 -10.40 2.13
CA SER A 50 -17.35 -10.08 2.36
C SER A 50 -18.33 -11.05 1.70
N ASP A 51 -17.85 -11.89 0.79
CA ASP A 51 -18.65 -12.86 0.05
C ASP A 51 -17.86 -14.17 -0.10
N LEU A 52 -18.55 -15.28 -0.09
CA LEU A 52 -17.91 -16.60 -0.28
C LEU A 52 -17.60 -16.90 -1.76
N GLY A 53 -17.62 -15.89 -2.61
CA GLY A 53 -17.36 -16.00 -4.03
C GLY A 53 -15.90 -15.80 -4.39
N VAL A 54 -15.51 -16.44 -5.49
CA VAL A 54 -14.24 -16.20 -6.19
C VAL A 54 -14.56 -15.52 -7.50
N GLU A 55 -13.90 -14.41 -7.79
CA GLU A 55 -14.06 -13.66 -9.04
C GLU A 55 -12.72 -13.52 -9.77
N ALA A 56 -12.76 -13.41 -11.09
CA ALA A 56 -11.55 -13.14 -11.86
C ALA A 56 -11.01 -11.76 -11.52
N ALA A 57 -9.70 -11.67 -11.31
CA ALA A 57 -9.04 -10.40 -11.05
C ALA A 57 -9.00 -9.54 -12.32
N GLU A 58 -9.22 -8.24 -12.18
CA GLU A 58 -9.11 -7.26 -13.25
C GLU A 58 -8.30 -6.05 -12.78
N VAL A 59 -7.65 -5.36 -13.72
CA VAL A 59 -6.95 -4.10 -13.44
C VAL A 59 -7.95 -3.07 -12.94
N ASN A 60 -7.55 -2.29 -11.95
CA ASN A 60 -8.33 -1.31 -11.19
C ASN A 60 -9.35 -1.90 -10.20
N PHE A 61 -9.40 -3.22 -10.00
CA PHE A 61 -10.17 -3.75 -8.89
C PHE A 61 -9.66 -3.21 -7.55
N VAL A 62 -10.58 -2.64 -6.78
CA VAL A 62 -10.31 -2.21 -5.40
C VAL A 62 -10.36 -3.43 -4.49
N LEU A 63 -9.36 -3.53 -3.64
CA LEU A 63 -9.17 -4.61 -2.68
C LEU A 63 -9.45 -4.11 -1.26
N SER A 64 -9.96 -4.98 -0.43
CA SER A 64 -10.35 -4.69 0.96
C SER A 64 -9.62 -5.61 1.95
N SER A 65 -9.65 -5.23 3.22
CA SER A 65 -9.12 -6.12 4.28
C SER A 65 -9.82 -7.47 4.26
N GLY A 66 -9.03 -8.53 4.32
CA GLY A 66 -9.46 -9.92 4.27
C GLY A 66 -9.63 -10.51 2.87
N ASP A 67 -9.51 -9.69 1.79
CA ASP A 67 -9.49 -10.23 0.43
C ASP A 67 -8.21 -11.04 0.20
N LYS A 68 -8.34 -12.17 -0.52
CA LYS A 68 -7.21 -12.99 -0.95
C LYS A 68 -7.04 -12.92 -2.46
N ILE A 69 -5.80 -12.81 -2.89
CA ILE A 69 -5.40 -12.81 -4.29
C ILE A 69 -4.68 -14.13 -4.55
N LEU A 70 -5.15 -14.86 -5.55
CA LEU A 70 -4.58 -16.11 -5.99
C LEU A 70 -4.09 -15.92 -7.43
N THR A 71 -2.79 -16.09 -7.64
CA THR A 71 -2.20 -16.04 -8.99
C THR A 71 -2.04 -17.48 -9.50
N ASP A 72 -2.69 -17.81 -10.60
CA ASP A 72 -2.43 -19.08 -11.28
C ASP A 72 -1.12 -18.96 -12.09
N ASN A 73 -1.22 -18.72 -13.38
CA ASN A 73 -0.07 -18.44 -14.23
C ASN A 73 0.18 -16.92 -14.39
N GLY A 74 -0.49 -16.10 -13.60
CA GLY A 74 -0.49 -14.64 -13.71
C GLY A 74 0.56 -13.95 -12.84
N LEU A 75 0.90 -12.72 -13.22
CA LEU A 75 1.68 -11.77 -12.47
C LEU A 75 0.77 -10.61 -12.06
N VAL A 76 0.74 -10.27 -10.79
CA VAL A 76 -0.13 -9.21 -10.25
C VAL A 76 0.70 -8.14 -9.58
N GLU A 77 0.38 -6.86 -9.84
CA GLU A 77 0.89 -5.74 -9.06
C GLU A 77 -0.28 -5.05 -8.34
N ILE A 78 -0.15 -4.87 -7.05
CA ILE A 78 -1.09 -4.20 -6.17
C ILE A 78 -0.47 -2.87 -5.73
N SER A 79 -1.18 -1.77 -5.97
CA SER A 79 -0.79 -0.43 -5.51
C SER A 79 -1.46 -0.12 -4.17
N PHE A 80 -0.66 0.39 -3.23
CA PHE A 80 -1.12 0.94 -1.94
C PHE A 80 -1.04 2.48 -1.92
N GLY A 81 -0.86 3.10 -3.08
CA GLY A 81 -0.62 4.54 -3.20
C GLY A 81 0.84 4.94 -2.90
N ARG A 82 1.19 6.18 -3.22
CA ARG A 82 2.51 6.78 -2.94
C ARG A 82 3.71 5.94 -3.43
N ASN A 83 3.55 5.26 -4.56
CA ASN A 83 4.56 4.36 -5.12
C ASN A 83 4.95 3.19 -4.18
N ASN A 84 4.02 2.75 -3.34
CA ASN A 84 4.13 1.51 -2.60
C ASN A 84 3.41 0.41 -3.38
N PHE A 85 4.12 -0.66 -3.68
CA PHE A 85 3.61 -1.77 -4.49
C PHE A 85 3.93 -3.11 -3.87
N LEU A 86 2.99 -4.02 -3.96
CA LEU A 86 3.23 -5.44 -3.80
C LEU A 86 3.08 -6.12 -5.16
N ARG A 87 4.01 -6.99 -5.49
CA ARG A 87 4.00 -7.79 -6.72
C ARG A 87 4.02 -9.25 -6.37
N LEU A 88 3.17 -10.01 -7.02
CA LEU A 88 3.06 -11.46 -6.85
C LEU A 88 3.53 -12.17 -8.10
N ASP A 89 4.34 -13.21 -7.91
CA ASP A 89 4.66 -14.16 -8.97
C ASP A 89 3.48 -15.12 -9.20
N ARG A 90 3.64 -15.99 -10.18
CA ARG A 90 2.73 -17.09 -10.48
C ARG A 90 2.63 -18.03 -9.28
N TYR A 91 1.47 -18.65 -9.15
CA TYR A 91 1.21 -19.65 -8.11
C TYR A 91 1.45 -19.13 -6.68
N SER A 92 1.07 -17.88 -6.45
CA SER A 92 1.14 -17.23 -5.15
C SER A 92 -0.23 -16.97 -4.57
N THR A 93 -0.36 -17.09 -3.26
CA THR A 93 -1.58 -16.79 -2.51
C THR A 93 -1.25 -15.76 -1.43
N LEU A 94 -1.85 -14.57 -1.56
CA LEU A 94 -1.69 -13.46 -0.63
C LEU A 94 -3.04 -13.04 -0.08
N GLU A 95 -3.11 -12.81 1.23
CA GLU A 95 -4.24 -12.18 1.90
C GLU A 95 -3.88 -10.76 2.34
N LEU A 96 -4.76 -9.81 2.08
CA LEU A 96 -4.70 -8.46 2.64
C LEU A 96 -5.31 -8.49 4.05
N ALA A 97 -4.60 -9.05 5.02
CA ALA A 97 -5.12 -9.33 6.36
C ALA A 97 -5.65 -8.06 7.05
N ARG A 98 -4.98 -6.92 6.83
CA ARG A 98 -5.46 -5.60 7.28
C ARG A 98 -4.97 -4.51 6.34
N LEU A 99 -5.86 -3.58 6.02
CA LEU A 99 -5.55 -2.30 5.38
C LEU A 99 -5.89 -1.16 6.34
N PRO A 100 -5.15 -0.04 6.30
CA PRO A 100 -5.42 1.11 7.17
C PRO A 100 -6.84 1.63 6.98
N GLU A 101 -7.48 2.01 8.08
CA GLU A 101 -8.76 2.72 8.09
C GLU A 101 -8.52 4.18 8.51
N GLY A 102 -8.83 5.14 7.63
CA GLY A 102 -8.62 6.56 7.91
C GLY A 102 -7.15 7.00 7.85
N GLN A 103 -6.75 7.92 8.74
CA GLN A 103 -5.42 8.53 8.76
C GLN A 103 -4.34 7.69 9.47
N GLY A 104 -4.72 6.61 10.13
CA GLY A 104 -3.80 5.73 10.86
C GLY A 104 -4.09 4.28 10.60
N GLY A 105 -3.18 3.40 11.02
CA GLY A 105 -3.31 1.96 10.92
C GLY A 105 -2.21 1.31 10.11
N ASP A 106 -2.21 -0.01 10.12
CA ASP A 106 -1.14 -0.81 9.58
C ASP A 106 -1.58 -1.54 8.32
N PHE A 107 -0.67 -1.67 7.37
CA PHE A 107 -0.77 -2.65 6.30
C PHE A 107 -0.24 -3.99 6.84
N SER A 108 -1.12 -4.97 6.93
CA SER A 108 -0.75 -6.33 7.32
C SER A 108 -1.14 -7.29 6.20
N LEU A 109 -0.14 -7.92 5.62
CA LEU A 109 -0.26 -8.82 4.48
C LEU A 109 0.10 -10.22 4.96
N TYR A 110 -0.53 -11.24 4.42
CA TYR A 110 -0.19 -12.63 4.71
C TYR A 110 0.09 -13.37 3.41
N LEU A 111 1.36 -13.72 3.20
CA LEU A 111 1.78 -14.56 2.09
C LEU A 111 1.66 -16.02 2.54
N HIS A 112 0.60 -16.70 2.05
CA HIS A 112 0.35 -18.09 2.37
C HIS A 112 1.31 -19.02 1.64
N GLU A 113 1.56 -18.71 0.36
CA GLU A 113 2.39 -19.51 -0.54
C GLU A 113 2.88 -18.65 -1.70
N GLY A 114 4.04 -18.98 -2.24
CA GLY A 114 4.59 -18.38 -3.46
C GLY A 114 5.57 -17.25 -3.19
N GLN A 115 5.65 -16.29 -4.10
CA GLN A 115 6.68 -15.27 -4.10
C GLN A 115 6.09 -13.87 -4.21
N ALA A 116 6.65 -12.94 -3.45
CA ALA A 116 6.24 -11.55 -3.44
C ALA A 116 7.44 -10.60 -3.43
N TYR A 117 7.34 -9.49 -4.18
CA TYR A 117 8.15 -8.29 -3.99
C TYR A 117 7.32 -7.22 -3.29
N LEU A 118 7.88 -6.58 -2.28
CA LEU A 118 7.32 -5.41 -1.64
C LEU A 118 8.24 -4.20 -1.87
N ARG A 119 7.75 -3.23 -2.66
CA ARG A 119 8.41 -1.93 -2.87
C ARG A 119 7.76 -0.90 -1.98
N ILE A 120 8.50 -0.32 -1.05
CA ILE A 120 8.08 0.79 -0.21
C ILE A 120 8.90 2.02 -0.59
N SER A 121 8.27 2.96 -1.28
CA SER A 121 8.87 4.24 -1.65
C SER A 121 8.58 5.33 -0.63
N TYR A 122 7.50 5.18 0.12
CA TYR A 122 7.10 6.12 1.14
C TYR A 122 6.50 5.39 2.35
N LEU A 123 7.23 5.40 3.46
CA LEU A 123 6.78 4.91 4.76
C LEU A 123 6.33 6.12 5.61
N GLU A 124 5.04 6.19 5.94
CA GLU A 124 4.51 7.21 6.86
C GLU A 124 4.91 6.90 8.29
N GLN A 125 5.19 7.93 9.10
CA GLN A 125 5.63 7.76 10.49
C GLN A 125 4.63 7.02 11.39
N GLU A 126 3.34 7.03 11.02
CA GLU A 126 2.26 6.41 11.80
C GLU A 126 1.64 5.19 11.11
N LYS A 127 2.22 4.72 9.99
CA LYS A 127 1.76 3.55 9.25
C LYS A 127 2.87 2.53 9.10
N TRP A 128 2.56 1.30 9.45
CA TRP A 128 3.50 0.18 9.39
C TRP A 128 3.12 -0.75 8.26
N PHE A 129 4.13 -1.26 7.57
CA PHE A 129 3.96 -2.37 6.65
C PHE A 129 4.53 -3.62 7.29
N SER A 130 3.72 -4.67 7.34
CA SER A 130 4.16 -6.00 7.73
C SER A 130 3.72 -7.04 6.70
N ILE A 131 4.56 -8.04 6.50
CA ILE A 131 4.23 -9.25 5.76
C ILE A 131 4.43 -10.44 6.69
N HIS A 132 3.45 -11.31 6.74
CA HIS A 132 3.43 -12.51 7.57
C HIS A 132 3.44 -13.73 6.68
N THR A 133 4.04 -14.79 7.15
CA THR A 133 4.02 -16.12 6.54
C THR A 133 3.68 -17.16 7.61
N GLY A 134 3.67 -18.43 7.24
CA GLY A 134 3.53 -19.52 8.22
C GLY A 134 4.67 -19.59 9.23
N ASP A 135 5.84 -19.01 8.89
CA ASP A 135 7.07 -19.20 9.64
C ASP A 135 7.49 -17.99 10.48
N ALA A 136 7.21 -16.78 10.01
CA ALA A 136 7.63 -15.56 10.68
C ALA A 136 6.79 -14.33 10.29
N SER A 137 6.97 -13.25 11.05
CA SER A 137 6.45 -11.93 10.76
C SER A 137 7.58 -10.98 10.41
N PHE A 138 7.42 -10.24 9.32
CA PHE A 138 8.41 -9.30 8.82
C PHE A 138 7.85 -7.88 8.87
N TYR A 139 8.60 -6.95 9.46
CA TYR A 139 8.22 -5.55 9.63
C TYR A 139 9.17 -4.66 8.83
N VAL A 140 8.62 -3.80 8.00
CA VAL A 140 9.39 -2.84 7.21
C VAL A 140 9.83 -1.70 8.10
N LEU A 141 11.15 -1.48 8.21
CA LEU A 141 11.72 -0.41 9.02
C LEU A 141 12.09 0.83 8.20
N GLU A 142 12.38 0.66 6.90
CA GLU A 142 12.80 1.73 6.00
C GLU A 142 12.14 1.59 4.63
N ASN A 143 12.15 2.69 3.86
CA ASN A 143 11.83 2.61 2.43
C ASN A 143 12.78 1.63 1.76
N GLY A 144 12.28 0.81 0.82
CA GLY A 144 13.13 -0.21 0.25
C GLY A 144 12.45 -1.15 -0.73
N LEU A 145 13.18 -2.19 -1.08
CA LEU A 145 12.72 -3.31 -1.90
C LEU A 145 13.03 -4.62 -1.19
N TYR A 146 12.00 -5.40 -0.99
CA TYR A 146 12.03 -6.62 -0.22
C TYR A 146 11.44 -7.75 -1.05
N ARG A 147 11.99 -8.96 -0.93
CA ARG A 147 11.45 -10.16 -1.57
C ARG A 147 11.20 -11.22 -0.51
N PHE A 148 10.09 -11.92 -0.69
CA PHE A 148 9.65 -13.01 0.16
C PHE A 148 9.32 -14.22 -0.71
N GLU A 149 9.74 -15.39 -0.26
CA GLU A 149 9.41 -16.67 -0.85
C GLU A 149 8.90 -17.56 0.27
N ALA A 150 7.62 -17.90 0.24
CA ALA A 150 6.98 -18.78 1.21
C ALA A 150 6.72 -20.13 0.57
N ASP A 151 7.34 -21.16 1.09
CA ASP A 151 7.14 -22.56 0.71
C ASP A 151 6.82 -23.35 1.97
N GLY A 152 5.69 -24.06 1.97
CA GLY A 152 5.24 -24.78 3.15
C GLY A 152 6.18 -25.93 3.59
N GLU A 153 7.06 -26.41 2.71
CA GLU A 153 8.03 -27.46 3.04
C GLU A 153 9.41 -26.89 3.42
N ASP A 154 9.85 -25.84 2.71
CA ASP A 154 11.18 -25.25 2.88
C ASP A 154 11.17 -23.99 3.79
N GLY A 155 10.00 -23.57 4.22
CA GLY A 155 9.81 -22.38 5.06
C GLY A 155 9.80 -21.08 4.27
N THR A 156 10.24 -19.99 4.90
CA THR A 156 10.22 -18.65 4.29
C THR A 156 11.61 -18.10 4.12
N LEU A 157 11.97 -17.73 2.88
CA LEU A 157 13.16 -16.94 2.58
C LEU A 157 12.76 -15.47 2.42
N ALA A 158 13.39 -14.57 3.18
CA ALA A 158 13.25 -13.12 3.04
C ALA A 158 14.58 -12.50 2.62
N LEU A 159 14.54 -11.60 1.63
CA LEU A 159 15.68 -10.87 1.09
C LEU A 159 15.45 -9.37 1.23
N THR A 160 16.42 -8.65 1.78
CA THR A 160 16.44 -7.19 1.78
C THR A 160 17.34 -6.70 0.64
N LEU A 161 16.72 -6.29 -0.47
CA LEU A 161 17.44 -5.77 -1.63
C LEU A 161 17.83 -4.30 -1.40
N GLU A 162 16.94 -3.54 -0.78
CA GLU A 162 17.13 -2.15 -0.36
C GLU A 162 16.40 -1.95 0.97
N GLY A 163 16.95 -1.15 1.89
CA GLY A 163 16.33 -0.79 3.16
C GLY A 163 16.68 -1.74 4.31
N SER A 164 15.74 -1.90 5.24
CA SER A 164 15.91 -2.70 6.47
C SER A 164 14.59 -3.35 6.87
N LEU A 165 14.66 -4.62 7.28
CA LEU A 165 13.54 -5.41 7.81
C LEU A 165 13.85 -5.93 9.21
N GLU A 166 12.83 -6.02 10.05
CA GLU A 166 12.86 -6.85 11.25
C GLU A 166 12.04 -8.12 11.00
N ALA A 167 12.63 -9.27 11.23
CA ALA A 167 11.93 -10.55 11.29
C ALA A 167 11.69 -10.93 12.74
N ALA A 168 10.45 -11.29 13.08
CA ALA A 168 10.06 -11.82 14.38
C ALA A 168 9.64 -13.28 14.23
N GLY A 169 10.40 -14.16 14.87
CA GLY A 169 10.09 -15.58 15.02
C GLY A 169 9.45 -15.89 16.35
N GLN A 170 9.53 -17.16 16.78
CA GLN A 170 8.90 -17.61 18.02
C GLN A 170 9.58 -17.02 19.28
N ASP A 171 10.91 -17.06 19.35
CA ASP A 171 11.67 -16.73 20.55
C ASP A 171 12.56 -15.49 20.41
N ARG A 172 12.76 -14.98 19.19
CA ARG A 172 13.65 -13.85 18.92
C ARG A 172 13.19 -13.03 17.72
N SER A 173 13.72 -11.81 17.64
CA SER A 173 13.70 -11.02 16.41
C SER A 173 15.11 -10.73 15.91
N LEU A 174 15.25 -10.54 14.60
CA LEU A 174 16.48 -10.18 13.92
C LEU A 174 16.21 -9.03 12.96
N VAL A 175 17.09 -8.04 12.96
CA VAL A 175 17.10 -6.98 11.95
C VAL A 175 18.13 -7.31 10.89
N PHE A 176 17.74 -7.24 9.62
CA PHE A 176 18.62 -7.47 8.50
C PHE A 176 18.47 -6.36 7.46
N GLN A 177 19.57 -6.03 6.81
CA GLN A 177 19.73 -4.84 5.99
C GLN A 177 20.00 -5.18 4.52
N THR A 178 20.09 -4.15 3.70
CA THR A 178 20.43 -4.27 2.27
C THR A 178 21.57 -5.27 2.03
N GLY A 179 21.32 -6.23 1.17
CA GLY A 179 22.26 -7.28 0.79
C GLY A 179 22.21 -8.52 1.68
N GLU A 180 21.38 -8.55 2.71
CA GLU A 180 21.23 -9.67 3.62
C GLU A 180 19.96 -10.47 3.33
N SER A 181 19.96 -11.73 3.70
CA SER A 181 18.83 -12.64 3.64
C SER A 181 18.59 -13.31 4.99
N LEU A 182 17.39 -13.81 5.18
CA LEU A 182 16.99 -14.54 6.37
C LEU A 182 16.12 -15.72 5.95
N GLN A 183 16.39 -16.91 6.50
CA GLN A 183 15.54 -18.07 6.41
C GLN A 183 14.74 -18.20 7.70
N ALA A 184 13.44 -18.40 7.57
CA ALA A 184 12.55 -18.71 8.69
C ALA A 184 11.91 -20.09 8.46
N TYR A 185 11.85 -20.90 9.49
CA TYR A 185 11.21 -22.21 9.47
C TYR A 185 10.58 -22.52 10.83
N GLU A 186 9.27 -22.78 10.86
CA GLU A 186 8.51 -23.07 12.10
C GLU A 186 8.79 -22.07 13.25
N GLY A 187 9.00 -20.80 12.94
CA GLY A 187 9.32 -19.74 13.91
C GLY A 187 10.78 -19.58 14.28
N GLU A 188 11.65 -20.50 13.84
CA GLU A 188 13.09 -20.36 13.99
C GLU A 188 13.65 -19.45 12.89
N LEU A 189 14.57 -18.56 13.26
CA LEU A 189 15.18 -17.58 12.36
C LEU A 189 16.66 -17.88 12.17
N GLU A 190 17.12 -18.00 10.93
CA GLU A 190 18.52 -18.17 10.59
C GLU A 190 18.96 -17.08 9.61
N ALA A 191 20.05 -16.38 9.94
CA ALA A 191 20.65 -15.43 9.01
C ALA A 191 21.19 -16.17 7.79
N GLY A 192 20.70 -15.81 6.61
CA GLY A 192 21.07 -16.42 5.36
C GLY A 192 22.41 -15.93 4.82
N ALA A 193 22.85 -16.51 3.72
CA ALA A 193 23.98 -16.02 2.97
C ALA A 193 23.70 -14.64 2.38
N SER A 194 24.78 -13.87 2.07
CA SER A 194 24.61 -12.60 1.36
C SER A 194 23.77 -12.81 0.09
N TYR A 195 22.78 -11.94 -0.13
CA TYR A 195 21.90 -11.92 -1.30
C TYR A 195 22.67 -11.89 -2.64
N LEU A 196 23.94 -11.46 -2.65
CA LEU A 196 24.79 -11.47 -3.84
C LEU A 196 24.94 -12.86 -4.49
N ALA A 197 24.62 -13.92 -3.76
CA ALA A 197 24.58 -15.29 -4.27
C ALA A 197 23.22 -15.66 -4.90
N TYR A 198 22.20 -14.81 -4.76
CA TYR A 198 20.85 -15.04 -5.27
C TYR A 198 20.83 -14.84 -6.79
N GLN A 199 20.41 -15.86 -7.52
CA GLN A 199 20.32 -15.78 -8.98
C GLN A 199 19.09 -14.97 -9.37
N GLN A 200 19.27 -14.02 -10.30
CA GLN A 200 18.14 -13.31 -10.91
C GLN A 200 17.30 -14.30 -11.73
N ASP A 201 16.02 -14.35 -11.44
CA ASP A 201 15.01 -15.14 -12.13
C ASP A 201 14.11 -14.28 -13.03
N ALA A 202 13.09 -14.91 -13.63
CA ALA A 202 12.13 -14.23 -14.46
C ALA A 202 11.28 -13.21 -13.67
N PHE A 203 10.97 -13.51 -12.40
CA PHE A 203 10.21 -12.62 -11.53
C PHE A 203 11.03 -11.38 -11.14
N SER A 204 12.33 -11.55 -10.84
CA SER A 204 13.26 -10.42 -10.63
C SER A 204 13.35 -9.51 -11.85
N SER A 205 13.44 -10.10 -13.05
CA SER A 205 13.51 -9.35 -14.30
C SER A 205 12.24 -8.57 -14.57
N TRP A 206 11.08 -9.17 -14.31
CA TRP A 206 9.80 -8.49 -14.43
C TRP A 206 9.65 -7.38 -13.38
N ASN A 207 10.05 -7.62 -12.13
CA ASN A 207 10.03 -6.60 -11.08
C ASN A 207 10.86 -5.36 -11.47
N GLN A 208 12.08 -5.57 -11.98
CA GLN A 208 12.94 -4.48 -12.46
C GLN A 208 12.32 -3.71 -13.62
N GLU A 209 11.67 -4.40 -14.57
CA GLU A 209 10.99 -3.73 -15.68
C GLU A 209 9.81 -2.88 -15.19
N ARG A 210 9.04 -3.38 -14.20
CA ARG A 210 7.96 -2.60 -13.58
C ARG A 210 8.50 -1.35 -12.89
N ASP A 211 9.60 -1.46 -12.14
CA ASP A 211 10.24 -0.30 -11.50
C ASP A 211 10.70 0.72 -12.54
N ARG A 212 11.33 0.28 -13.62
CA ARG A 212 11.76 1.16 -14.71
C ARG A 212 10.59 1.92 -15.36
N VAL A 213 9.46 1.25 -15.58
CA VAL A 213 8.25 1.89 -16.13
C VAL A 213 7.73 2.97 -15.18
N LEU A 214 7.69 2.70 -13.88
CA LEU A 214 7.25 3.64 -12.86
C LEU A 214 8.19 4.84 -12.72
N GLU A 215 9.50 4.62 -12.76
CA GLU A 215 10.51 5.69 -12.74
C GLU A 215 10.38 6.62 -13.96
N MET A 216 10.16 6.07 -15.15
CA MET A 216 9.95 6.85 -16.38
C MET A 216 8.65 7.64 -16.35
N ALA A 217 7.61 7.12 -15.69
CA ALA A 217 6.33 7.80 -15.52
C ALA A 217 6.37 8.89 -14.45
N SER A 218 7.29 8.79 -13.48
CA SER A 218 7.47 9.77 -12.41
C SER A 218 8.19 11.02 -12.94
N ALA A 219 7.47 11.87 -13.68
CA ALA A 219 8.02 13.13 -14.18
C ALA A 219 8.29 14.11 -13.00
N PRO A 220 9.37 14.92 -13.05
CA PRO A 220 9.62 15.93 -12.04
C PRO A 220 8.52 16.99 -12.06
N GLY A 221 7.75 17.14 -10.98
CA GLY A 221 6.74 18.18 -10.89
C GLY A 221 5.60 18.00 -9.87
N SER A 222 5.67 17.01 -9.00
CA SER A 222 4.59 16.70 -8.03
C SER A 222 4.29 17.76 -6.98
N GLY A 223 5.15 18.75 -6.80
CA GLY A 223 4.97 19.78 -5.77
C GLY A 223 3.71 20.64 -5.91
N TYR A 224 3.00 20.56 -7.02
CA TYR A 224 1.76 21.31 -7.29
C TYR A 224 0.49 20.46 -7.13
N LEU A 225 0.63 19.14 -6.91
CA LEU A 225 -0.54 18.29 -6.72
C LEU A 225 -1.11 18.44 -5.32
N PRO A 226 -2.44 18.60 -5.19
CA PRO A 226 -3.13 18.46 -3.91
C PRO A 226 -2.77 17.14 -3.24
N SER A 227 -2.71 17.15 -1.90
CA SER A 227 -2.36 15.96 -1.11
C SER A 227 -3.23 14.75 -1.44
N GLU A 228 -4.50 14.99 -1.74
CA GLU A 228 -5.54 13.99 -1.98
C GLU A 228 -5.32 13.21 -3.29
N ILE A 229 -4.64 13.81 -4.27
CA ILE A 229 -4.39 13.16 -5.57
C ILE A 229 -2.91 12.86 -5.81
N ARG A 230 -2.04 13.22 -4.88
CA ARG A 230 -0.59 12.96 -5.00
C ARG A 230 -0.26 11.47 -5.02
N GLU A 231 -1.05 10.66 -4.36
CA GLU A 231 -0.92 9.21 -4.37
C GLU A 231 -1.12 8.58 -5.74
N TYR A 232 -1.85 9.26 -6.64
CA TYR A 232 -2.09 8.82 -8.03
C TYR A 232 -1.11 9.44 -9.04
N GLU A 233 -0.11 10.18 -8.57
CA GLU A 233 0.80 10.95 -9.45
C GLU A 233 1.44 10.09 -10.52
N THR A 234 2.00 8.94 -10.14
CA THR A 234 2.68 8.03 -11.08
C THR A 234 1.73 7.51 -12.14
N GLU A 235 0.50 7.19 -11.75
CA GLU A 235 -0.51 6.71 -12.68
C GLU A 235 -1.00 7.81 -13.62
N LEU A 236 -1.32 8.98 -13.06
CA LEU A 236 -1.69 10.13 -13.86
C LEU A 236 -0.58 10.51 -14.86
N SER A 237 0.68 10.41 -14.43
CA SER A 237 1.84 10.69 -15.30
C SER A 237 2.03 9.61 -16.38
N SER A 238 1.60 8.36 -16.13
CA SER A 238 1.64 7.28 -17.12
C SER A 238 0.59 7.43 -18.23
N TYR A 239 -0.54 8.07 -17.93
CA TYR A 239 -1.69 8.21 -18.85
C TYR A 239 -1.90 9.64 -19.35
N GLY A 240 -1.05 10.59 -18.96
CA GLY A 240 -1.19 11.98 -19.35
C GLY A 240 -0.01 12.83 -18.93
N ARG A 241 -0.20 14.13 -19.06
CA ARG A 241 0.82 15.11 -18.67
C ARG A 241 0.18 16.31 -17.96
N TRP A 242 0.91 16.92 -17.04
CA TRP A 242 0.52 18.13 -16.38
C TRP A 242 0.99 19.34 -17.20
N VAL A 243 0.08 20.27 -17.50
CA VAL A 243 0.34 21.49 -18.26
C VAL A 243 -0.13 22.68 -17.44
N TYR A 244 0.70 23.73 -17.39
CA TYR A 244 0.28 24.98 -16.73
C TYR A 244 -0.58 25.81 -17.68
N GLU A 245 -1.86 26.02 -17.33
CA GLU A 245 -2.82 26.77 -18.12
C GLU A 245 -3.42 27.92 -17.31
N ARG A 246 -3.28 29.18 -17.81
CA ARG A 246 -3.88 30.35 -17.15
C ARG A 246 -5.36 30.46 -17.48
N PRO A 247 -6.23 30.81 -16.54
CA PRO A 247 -6.00 31.10 -15.11
C PRO A 247 -6.09 29.88 -14.18
N TYR A 248 -6.20 28.67 -14.70
CA TYR A 248 -6.53 27.44 -13.96
C TYR A 248 -5.37 26.82 -13.17
N GLY A 249 -4.12 27.21 -13.48
CA GLY A 249 -2.94 26.58 -12.90
C GLY A 249 -2.55 25.30 -13.63
N TYR A 250 -2.08 24.29 -12.90
CA TYR A 250 -1.75 23.00 -13.50
C TYR A 250 -3.01 22.18 -13.78
N VAL A 251 -3.17 21.78 -15.02
CA VAL A 251 -4.24 20.90 -15.50
C VAL A 251 -3.64 19.61 -16.07
N TRP A 252 -4.28 18.49 -15.78
CA TRP A 252 -3.86 17.22 -16.34
C TRP A 252 -4.50 17.02 -17.72
N VAL A 253 -3.69 16.62 -18.69
CA VAL A 253 -4.10 16.37 -20.08
C VAL A 253 -3.82 14.89 -20.39
N PRO A 254 -4.85 14.08 -20.73
CA PRO A 254 -4.66 12.69 -21.08
C PRO A 254 -3.80 12.54 -22.34
N SER A 255 -2.98 11.48 -22.37
CA SER A 255 -2.32 11.02 -23.60
C SER A 255 -3.35 10.24 -24.43
N VAL A 256 -3.57 10.68 -25.67
CA VAL A 256 -4.48 10.04 -26.63
C VAL A 256 -3.70 9.04 -27.48
#